data_8a62a667b7110c2ebe756f4d0c24dd3a
#
_entry.id   8a62a667b7110c2ebe756f4d0c24dd3a
#
_cell.length_a   1.000
_cell.length_b   1.000
_cell.length_c   1.000
_cell.angle_alpha   90.00
_cell.angle_beta   90.00
_cell.angle_gamma   90.00
#
_symmetry.space_group_name_H-M   'P 1'
#
loop_
_entity.id
_entity.type
_entity.pdbx_description
1 polymer ?
#
loop_
_entity_poly.entity_id
_entity_poly.type
_entity_poly.pdbx_seq_one_letter_code
_entity_poly.pdbx_strand_id
1 'polypeptide(L)'
;MTFSIAELFEQHSTDKFDLHERHLNNQMVRMLKTIGYDRHYQRAVGQYLYDQAGTEYLDLLSGFGVFAIGRNHPTVINALKETLTLELPNLVQLDVSILSGLLAKELLETTPDNLDKMFFCNSGTESVEAAIKFARYTTKREKIVFCEHGYHGLTMGALSLNGEEIFREGFGPLVPGCSPIPFNDLEALEKALSNKDVAAFIVEPVQGKGVNVPDDNYLPEVERLCKKYGTLFVADEVQTGLGRTGKFWAIDHWNVKPDMICMAKALSGGFVPVGAVAMTHKIMDSVFNRMDRAVVHGSTFAKNNLAMAAGLATLHVMEEEKLVENSLKTGTDIINSLNALSGKYEFLKEARGKGMMIAIEFQSPKSLTLKAAWAMLEAANKGLFCQMITIPLFKEHHILTQ
;
A
#
# COMPACT_ATOMS: atom_id res chain seq x y z
N MET A 1 33.07 21.98 13.64
CA MET A 1 32.39 20.71 14.10
C MET A 1 31.95 19.96 12.88
N THR A 2 32.27 18.69 12.79
CA THR A 2 31.81 17.84 11.70
C THR A 2 30.34 17.52 11.96
N PHE A 3 29.45 17.64 10.96
CA PHE A 3 28.05 17.30 11.09
C PHE A 3 27.90 15.79 11.34
N SER A 4 27.18 15.42 12.42
CA SER A 4 26.96 14.02 12.81
C SER A 4 25.49 13.78 13.14
N ILE A 5 24.84 12.87 12.39
CA ILE A 5 23.46 12.44 12.68
C ILE A 5 23.40 11.66 14.00
N ALA A 6 24.45 10.89 14.33
CA ALA A 6 24.50 10.13 15.58
C ALA A 6 24.48 11.05 16.81
N GLU A 7 25.30 12.12 16.79
CA GLU A 7 25.32 13.12 17.86
C GLU A 7 23.98 13.85 17.99
N LEU A 8 23.37 14.23 16.88
CA LEU A 8 22.04 14.87 16.91
C LEU A 8 20.99 13.93 17.49
N PHE A 9 21.00 12.65 17.09
CA PHE A 9 20.05 11.67 17.58
C PHE A 9 20.23 11.44 19.09
N GLU A 10 21.46 11.35 19.59
CA GLU A 10 21.76 11.19 21.02
C GLU A 10 21.30 12.41 21.83
N GLN A 11 21.65 13.63 21.38
CA GLN A 11 21.28 14.88 22.06
C GLN A 11 19.75 15.09 22.17
N HIS A 12 18.99 14.63 21.19
CA HIS A 12 17.53 14.87 21.08
C HIS A 12 16.69 13.59 21.26
N SER A 13 17.26 12.54 21.81
CA SER A 13 16.61 11.22 21.94
C SER A 13 15.30 11.24 22.73
N THR A 14 15.13 12.20 23.66
CA THR A 14 13.93 12.39 24.48
C THR A 14 12.95 13.44 23.94
N ASP A 15 13.36 14.26 22.97
CA ASP A 15 12.60 15.44 22.52
C ASP A 15 11.55 15.10 21.45
N LYS A 16 11.47 13.83 21.02
CA LYS A 16 10.65 13.39 19.87
C LYS A 16 9.22 13.91 19.90
N PHE A 17 8.51 13.74 21.00
CA PHE A 17 7.10 14.14 21.09
C PHE A 17 6.93 15.66 21.18
N ASP A 18 7.82 16.35 21.88
CA ASP A 18 7.81 17.81 22.00
C ASP A 18 8.09 18.48 20.64
N LEU A 19 9.07 17.96 19.89
CA LEU A 19 9.37 18.45 18.54
C LEU A 19 8.17 18.26 17.60
N HIS A 20 7.53 17.09 17.64
CA HIS A 20 6.35 16.82 16.82
C HIS A 20 5.14 17.66 17.21
N GLU A 21 4.91 17.86 18.51
CA GLU A 21 3.79 18.67 19.02
C GLU A 21 3.93 20.15 18.63
N ARG A 22 5.16 20.69 18.64
CA ARG A 22 5.44 22.11 18.33
C ARG A 22 5.54 22.38 16.82
N HIS A 23 6.11 21.46 16.06
CA HIS A 23 6.53 21.74 14.68
C HIS A 23 5.83 20.90 13.61
N LEU A 24 5.05 19.88 14.00
CA LEU A 24 4.36 18.97 13.10
C LEU A 24 2.88 18.83 13.49
N ASN A 25 2.36 17.62 13.53
CA ASN A 25 0.95 17.34 13.83
C ASN A 25 0.73 17.05 15.33
N ASN A 26 0.28 18.07 16.09
CA ASN A 26 0.01 17.95 17.52
C ASN A 26 -1.13 16.96 17.83
N GLN A 27 -2.13 16.80 16.95
CA GLN A 27 -3.22 15.84 17.16
C GLN A 27 -2.73 14.39 17.08
N MET A 28 -1.75 14.10 16.22
CA MET A 28 -1.10 12.81 16.19
C MET A 28 -0.43 12.47 17.52
N VAL A 29 0.32 13.42 18.09
CA VAL A 29 0.97 13.25 19.40
C VAL A 29 -0.07 12.99 20.49
N ARG A 30 -1.14 13.80 20.51
CA ARG A 30 -2.24 13.64 21.47
C ARG A 30 -2.91 12.26 21.36
N MET A 31 -3.17 11.80 20.14
CA MET A 31 -3.75 10.48 19.89
C MET A 31 -2.83 9.37 20.44
N LEU A 32 -1.54 9.38 20.08
CA LEU A 32 -0.58 8.37 20.53
C LEU A 32 -0.45 8.32 22.05
N LYS A 33 -0.38 9.49 22.74
CA LYS A 33 -0.39 9.59 24.20
C LYS A 33 -1.69 9.03 24.81
N THR A 34 -2.84 9.30 24.18
CA THR A 34 -4.15 8.82 24.66
C THR A 34 -4.28 7.31 24.62
N ILE A 35 -3.84 6.66 23.53
CA ILE A 35 -3.90 5.20 23.41
C ILE A 35 -2.70 4.49 24.02
N GLY A 36 -1.68 5.25 24.47
CA GLY A 36 -0.46 4.71 25.12
C GLY A 36 0.53 4.10 24.15
N TYR A 37 0.57 4.60 22.91
CA TYR A 37 1.54 4.22 21.86
C TYR A 37 2.72 5.20 21.77
N ASP A 38 2.89 6.07 22.77
CA ASP A 38 3.93 7.09 22.86
C ASP A 38 5.30 6.49 23.29
N ARG A 39 5.79 5.52 22.53
CA ARG A 39 7.08 4.86 22.81
C ARG A 39 8.24 5.56 22.10
N HIS A 40 9.39 5.59 22.77
CA HIS A 40 10.65 6.08 22.20
C HIS A 40 11.42 4.89 21.61
N TYR A 41 11.08 4.51 20.37
CA TYR A 41 11.84 3.50 19.66
C TYR A 41 13.22 4.05 19.25
N GLN A 42 14.27 3.27 19.51
CA GLN A 42 15.65 3.63 19.16
C GLN A 42 16.27 2.74 18.10
N ARG A 43 15.74 1.53 17.93
CA ARG A 43 16.26 0.55 16.99
C ARG A 43 15.12 -0.24 16.35
N ALA A 44 15.33 -0.71 15.11
CA ALA A 44 14.42 -1.60 14.42
C ALA A 44 15.22 -2.60 13.58
N VAL A 45 14.88 -3.90 13.65
CA VAL A 45 15.54 -4.97 12.89
C VAL A 45 14.53 -6.05 12.55
N GLY A 46 14.45 -6.42 11.27
CA GLY A 46 13.50 -7.43 10.82
C GLY A 46 12.06 -7.03 11.17
N GLN A 47 11.35 -7.88 11.83
CA GLN A 47 9.96 -7.65 12.27
C GLN A 47 9.84 -6.93 13.62
N TYR A 48 10.93 -6.53 14.25
CA TYR A 48 10.94 -6.00 15.60
C TYR A 48 11.33 -4.53 15.69
N LEU A 49 10.69 -3.81 16.62
CA LEU A 49 11.07 -2.49 17.11
C LEU A 49 11.60 -2.62 18.53
N TYR A 50 12.56 -1.79 18.90
CA TYR A 50 13.15 -1.76 20.25
C TYR A 50 13.07 -0.36 20.84
N ASP A 51 12.54 -0.24 22.05
CA ASP A 51 12.49 1.05 22.76
C ASP A 51 13.81 1.35 23.52
N GLN A 52 13.83 2.49 24.21
CA GLN A 52 14.99 2.92 25.01
C GLN A 52 15.37 1.96 26.14
N ALA A 53 14.41 1.22 26.68
CA ALA A 53 14.65 0.22 27.71
C ALA A 53 15.11 -1.14 27.13
N GLY A 54 15.18 -1.26 25.81
CA GLY A 54 15.51 -2.50 25.11
C GLY A 54 14.31 -3.45 24.96
N THR A 55 13.10 -3.01 25.30
CA THR A 55 11.90 -3.82 25.13
C THR A 55 11.65 -4.07 23.65
N GLU A 56 11.44 -5.32 23.29
CA GLU A 56 11.15 -5.77 21.94
C GLU A 56 9.65 -5.72 21.66
N TYR A 57 9.26 -5.12 20.53
CA TYR A 57 7.88 -5.05 20.04
C TYR A 57 7.79 -5.74 18.68
N LEU A 58 6.90 -6.72 18.55
CA LEU A 58 6.58 -7.35 17.26
C LEU A 58 5.71 -6.38 16.43
N ASP A 59 6.24 -5.93 15.28
CA ASP A 59 5.55 -4.98 14.39
C ASP A 59 4.70 -5.69 13.34
N LEU A 60 3.45 -5.98 13.68
CA LEU A 60 2.48 -6.54 12.74
C LEU A 60 1.80 -5.47 11.86
N LEU A 61 1.97 -4.18 12.18
CA LEU A 61 1.51 -3.08 11.34
C LEU A 61 2.41 -2.90 10.10
N SER A 62 3.71 -3.17 10.26
CA SER A 62 4.69 -3.21 9.16
C SER A 62 4.69 -1.94 8.28
N GLY A 63 4.42 -0.76 8.88
CA GLY A 63 4.31 0.50 8.14
C GLY A 63 3.19 0.48 7.08
N PHE A 64 2.06 -0.15 7.34
CA PHE A 64 0.99 -0.41 6.39
C PHE A 64 1.43 -1.21 5.15
N GLY A 65 2.29 -2.21 5.36
CA GLY A 65 2.78 -3.10 4.31
C GLY A 65 4.07 -2.66 3.62
N VAL A 66 4.78 -1.66 4.16
CA VAL A 66 6.05 -1.17 3.61
C VAL A 66 7.20 -2.15 3.85
N PHE A 67 7.28 -2.75 5.04
CA PHE A 67 8.41 -3.58 5.46
C PHE A 67 8.22 -5.06 5.15
N ALA A 68 7.96 -5.40 3.88
CA ALA A 68 7.77 -6.79 3.46
C ALA A 68 9.02 -7.66 3.65
N ILE A 69 10.21 -7.07 3.58
CA ILE A 69 11.51 -7.74 3.82
C ILE A 69 12.05 -7.51 5.25
N GLY A 70 11.21 -6.96 6.15
CA GLY A 70 11.65 -6.50 7.47
C GLY A 70 12.34 -5.13 7.44
N ARG A 71 12.63 -4.60 8.63
CA ARG A 71 13.27 -3.30 8.81
C ARG A 71 14.79 -3.42 8.75
N ASN A 72 15.44 -2.44 8.14
CA ASN A 72 16.90 -2.30 8.10
C ASN A 72 17.62 -3.55 7.56
N HIS A 73 17.07 -4.13 6.47
CA HIS A 73 17.65 -5.32 5.87
C HIS A 73 19.09 -5.07 5.39
N PRO A 74 20.08 -5.90 5.78
CA PRO A 74 21.51 -5.61 5.53
C PRO A 74 21.85 -5.55 4.06
N THR A 75 21.24 -6.37 3.21
CA THR A 75 21.47 -6.36 1.75
C THR A 75 21.10 -5.02 1.14
N VAL A 76 19.95 -4.44 1.52
CA VAL A 76 19.53 -3.13 1.01
C VAL A 76 20.44 -2.02 1.54
N ILE A 77 20.80 -2.06 2.84
CA ILE A 77 21.76 -1.11 3.42
C ILE A 77 23.09 -1.13 2.66
N ASN A 78 23.61 -2.32 2.35
CA ASN A 78 24.87 -2.45 1.62
C ASN A 78 24.75 -1.93 0.19
N ALA A 79 23.68 -2.24 -0.53
CA ALA A 79 23.42 -1.72 -1.87
C ALA A 79 23.36 -0.19 -1.90
N LEU A 80 22.71 0.43 -0.91
CA LEU A 80 22.64 1.89 -0.78
C LEU A 80 24.02 2.51 -0.50
N LYS A 81 24.82 1.91 0.41
CA LYS A 81 26.19 2.35 0.68
C LYS A 81 27.08 2.24 -0.56
N GLU A 82 26.99 1.13 -1.27
CA GLU A 82 27.73 0.93 -2.52
C GLU A 82 27.35 1.97 -3.58
N THR A 83 26.04 2.21 -3.77
CA THR A 83 25.53 3.22 -4.70
C THR A 83 26.07 4.61 -4.42
N LEU A 84 26.20 4.99 -3.13
CA LEU A 84 26.79 6.27 -2.72
C LEU A 84 28.29 6.32 -2.96
N THR A 85 29.01 5.20 -2.77
CA THR A 85 30.46 5.11 -2.93
C THR A 85 30.88 5.11 -4.39
N LEU A 86 30.06 4.59 -5.30
CA LEU A 86 30.33 4.51 -6.73
C LEU A 86 30.25 5.87 -7.45
N GLU A 87 29.81 6.93 -6.78
CA GLU A 87 29.67 8.30 -7.34
C GLU A 87 28.95 8.33 -8.70
N LEU A 88 27.94 7.45 -8.86
CA LEU A 88 27.19 7.35 -10.10
C LEU A 88 26.47 8.65 -10.45
N PRO A 89 26.38 9.03 -11.76
CA PRO A 89 25.56 10.15 -12.19
C PRO A 89 24.12 9.95 -11.71
N ASN A 90 23.57 10.94 -11.02
CA ASN A 90 22.23 10.86 -10.46
C ASN A 90 21.40 12.07 -10.90
N LEU A 91 20.14 11.82 -11.31
CA LEU A 91 19.20 12.87 -11.73
C LEU A 91 19.70 13.79 -12.86
N VAL A 92 20.44 13.25 -13.81
CA VAL A 92 20.82 13.98 -15.02
C VAL A 92 19.60 14.10 -15.93
N GLN A 93 19.13 15.34 -16.15
CA GLN A 93 17.80 15.59 -16.77
C GLN A 93 17.72 15.21 -18.25
N LEU A 94 18.83 15.17 -18.97
CA LEU A 94 18.90 14.79 -20.39
C LEU A 94 19.68 13.48 -20.57
N ASP A 95 19.52 12.57 -19.63
CA ASP A 95 20.12 11.24 -19.64
C ASP A 95 19.14 10.18 -19.16
N VAL A 96 19.50 8.90 -19.31
CA VAL A 96 18.74 7.74 -18.86
C VAL A 96 19.57 6.90 -17.89
N SER A 97 19.05 6.65 -16.70
CA SER A 97 19.73 5.88 -15.66
C SER A 97 19.73 4.38 -15.99
N ILE A 98 20.90 3.72 -15.95
CA ILE A 98 21.01 2.27 -16.12
C ILE A 98 20.25 1.51 -15.03
N LEU A 99 20.30 1.97 -13.79
CA LEU A 99 19.63 1.30 -12.67
C LEU A 99 18.10 1.32 -12.84
N SER A 100 17.53 2.38 -13.41
CA SER A 100 16.09 2.42 -13.69
C SER A 100 15.69 1.46 -14.81
N GLY A 101 16.52 1.27 -15.81
CA GLY A 101 16.32 0.27 -16.86
C GLY A 101 16.36 -1.14 -16.31
N LEU A 102 17.32 -1.44 -15.45
CA LEU A 102 17.45 -2.75 -14.80
C LEU A 102 16.27 -3.05 -13.89
N LEU A 103 15.88 -2.11 -13.00
CA LEU A 103 14.72 -2.31 -12.13
C LEU A 103 13.43 -2.48 -12.93
N ALA A 104 13.25 -1.71 -14.01
CA ALA A 104 12.10 -1.88 -14.90
C ALA A 104 12.04 -3.27 -15.50
N LYS A 105 13.18 -3.79 -15.99
CA LYS A 105 13.29 -5.13 -16.55
C LYS A 105 12.91 -6.20 -15.53
N GLU A 106 13.54 -6.20 -14.35
CA GLU A 106 13.29 -7.17 -13.29
C GLU A 106 11.82 -7.16 -12.84
N LEU A 107 11.23 -5.98 -12.66
CA LEU A 107 9.81 -5.86 -12.29
C LEU A 107 8.88 -6.38 -13.38
N LEU A 108 9.13 -6.05 -14.66
CA LEU A 108 8.30 -6.51 -15.78
C LEU A 108 8.34 -8.02 -15.97
N GLU A 109 9.44 -8.68 -15.63
CA GLU A 109 9.55 -10.14 -15.65
C GLU A 109 8.61 -10.83 -14.62
N THR A 110 8.16 -10.07 -13.59
CA THR A 110 7.20 -10.58 -12.59
C THR A 110 5.74 -10.26 -12.91
N THR A 111 5.47 -9.37 -13.88
CA THR A 111 4.11 -8.95 -14.23
C THR A 111 3.47 -9.87 -15.27
N PRO A 112 2.13 -9.83 -15.46
CA PRO A 112 1.48 -10.47 -16.59
C PRO A 112 2.09 -10.04 -17.93
N ASP A 113 2.16 -10.97 -18.88
CA ASP A 113 2.85 -10.86 -20.18
C ASP A 113 2.33 -9.75 -21.12
N ASN A 114 1.17 -9.16 -20.81
CA ASN A 114 0.62 -8.01 -21.54
C ASN A 114 1.22 -6.66 -21.10
N LEU A 115 1.96 -6.63 -19.98
CA LEU A 115 2.60 -5.41 -19.46
C LEU A 115 4.08 -5.42 -19.84
N ASP A 116 4.51 -4.43 -20.57
CA ASP A 116 5.85 -4.35 -21.14
C ASP A 116 6.53 -2.98 -21.00
N LYS A 117 5.88 -2.03 -20.31
CA LYS A 117 6.40 -0.68 -20.03
C LYS A 117 6.29 -0.34 -18.55
N MET A 118 7.29 0.40 -18.06
CA MET A 118 7.34 0.87 -16.67
C MET A 118 7.45 2.40 -16.63
N PHE A 119 6.65 3.02 -15.77
CA PHE A 119 6.76 4.43 -15.44
C PHE A 119 7.08 4.56 -13.94
N PHE A 120 8.21 5.19 -13.59
CA PHE A 120 8.60 5.41 -12.21
C PHE A 120 8.13 6.77 -11.67
N CYS A 121 7.80 6.80 -10.38
CA CYS A 121 7.45 7.97 -9.58
C CYS A 121 7.99 7.79 -8.15
N ASN A 122 7.55 8.60 -7.17
CA ASN A 122 8.13 8.55 -5.81
C ASN A 122 7.17 7.99 -4.75
N SER A 123 5.93 7.70 -5.11
CA SER A 123 4.91 7.24 -4.15
C SER A 123 3.76 6.50 -4.82
N GLY A 124 2.95 5.79 -4.02
CA GLY A 124 1.74 5.14 -4.51
C GLY A 124 0.69 6.14 -5.01
N THR A 125 0.54 7.27 -4.33
CA THR A 125 -0.39 8.30 -4.79
C THR A 125 0.02 8.88 -6.15
N GLU A 126 1.33 9.10 -6.41
CA GLU A 126 1.82 9.52 -7.73
C GLU A 126 1.61 8.43 -8.80
N SER A 127 1.71 7.14 -8.44
CA SER A 127 1.41 6.06 -9.38
C SER A 127 -0.06 6.05 -9.80
N VAL A 128 -0.98 6.30 -8.86
CA VAL A 128 -2.41 6.44 -9.15
C VAL A 128 -2.68 7.69 -9.98
N GLU A 129 -2.05 8.84 -9.68
CA GLU A 129 -2.14 10.05 -10.52
C GLU A 129 -1.71 9.78 -11.97
N ALA A 130 -0.61 9.05 -12.15
CA ALA A 130 -0.16 8.64 -13.48
C ALA A 130 -1.20 7.75 -14.17
N ALA A 131 -1.75 6.75 -13.47
CA ALA A 131 -2.76 5.85 -14.00
C ALA A 131 -4.03 6.61 -14.45
N ILE A 132 -4.53 7.56 -13.64
CA ILE A 132 -5.68 8.43 -14.00
C ILE A 132 -5.39 9.22 -15.28
N LYS A 133 -4.23 9.90 -15.33
CA LYS A 133 -3.84 10.72 -16.47
C LYS A 133 -3.66 9.90 -17.74
N PHE A 134 -2.99 8.76 -17.64
CA PHE A 134 -2.72 7.89 -18.78
C PHE A 134 -4.00 7.25 -19.29
N ALA A 135 -4.88 6.81 -18.40
CA ALA A 135 -6.17 6.26 -18.77
C ALA A 135 -7.04 7.29 -19.54
N ARG A 136 -7.20 8.49 -19.01
CA ARG A 136 -7.94 9.57 -19.67
C ARG A 136 -7.35 9.92 -21.02
N TYR A 137 -6.03 10.04 -21.10
CA TYR A 137 -5.36 10.38 -22.34
C TYR A 137 -5.49 9.28 -23.41
N THR A 138 -5.32 8.02 -23.01
CA THR A 138 -5.37 6.87 -23.94
C THR A 138 -6.78 6.64 -24.48
N THR A 139 -7.78 6.65 -23.60
CA THR A 139 -9.16 6.34 -23.96
C THR A 139 -9.94 7.54 -24.54
N LYS A 140 -9.46 8.78 -24.30
CA LYS A 140 -10.17 10.03 -24.57
C LYS A 140 -11.51 10.13 -23.83
N ARG A 141 -11.59 9.46 -22.67
CA ARG A 141 -12.74 9.47 -21.77
C ARG A 141 -12.36 10.17 -20.45
N GLU A 142 -13.34 10.67 -19.72
CA GLU A 142 -13.08 11.48 -18.52
C GLU A 142 -13.39 10.75 -17.21
N LYS A 143 -14.36 9.83 -17.24
CA LYS A 143 -14.82 9.17 -16.02
C LYS A 143 -13.84 8.13 -15.52
N ILE A 144 -13.68 8.08 -14.19
CA ILE A 144 -12.95 7.03 -13.46
C ILE A 144 -13.94 6.41 -12.47
N VAL A 145 -14.03 5.10 -12.46
CA VAL A 145 -14.81 4.34 -11.49
C VAL A 145 -13.86 3.66 -10.52
N PHE A 146 -14.23 3.62 -9.25
CA PHE A 146 -13.47 3.01 -8.16
C PHE A 146 -14.42 2.38 -7.14
N CYS A 147 -13.91 1.71 -6.10
CA CYS A 147 -14.75 1.05 -5.12
C CYS A 147 -14.92 1.86 -3.83
N GLU A 148 -16.10 1.80 -3.23
CA GLU A 148 -16.33 2.23 -1.85
C GLU A 148 -15.30 1.56 -0.92
N HIS A 149 -14.89 2.24 0.15
CA HIS A 149 -13.83 1.86 1.06
C HIS A 149 -12.43 1.74 0.44
N GLY A 150 -12.26 1.99 -0.87
CA GLY A 150 -10.97 2.00 -1.53
C GLY A 150 -10.07 3.12 -1.04
N TYR A 151 -8.76 2.87 -0.98
CA TYR A 151 -7.74 3.86 -0.61
C TYR A 151 -6.62 3.90 -1.65
N HIS A 152 -6.59 4.99 -2.42
CA HIS A 152 -5.66 5.13 -3.56
C HIS A 152 -4.61 6.25 -3.36
N GLY A 153 -4.62 6.92 -2.22
CA GLY A 153 -3.69 8.01 -1.90
C GLY A 153 -4.39 9.32 -1.56
N LEU A 154 -3.61 10.37 -1.30
CA LEU A 154 -4.11 11.64 -0.75
C LEU A 154 -3.70 12.87 -1.57
N THR A 155 -3.08 12.75 -2.74
CA THR A 155 -3.00 13.84 -3.73
C THR A 155 -4.37 14.04 -4.38
N MET A 156 -4.64 15.21 -4.95
CA MET A 156 -6.00 15.60 -5.38
C MET A 156 -6.67 14.59 -6.31
N GLY A 157 -5.96 14.03 -7.29
CA GLY A 157 -6.52 13.01 -8.17
C GLY A 157 -6.77 11.68 -7.47
N ALA A 158 -5.79 11.18 -6.72
CA ALA A 158 -5.93 9.95 -5.93
C ALA A 158 -6.96 10.10 -4.80
N LEU A 159 -7.02 11.27 -4.14
CA LEU A 159 -8.02 11.61 -3.13
C LEU A 159 -9.43 11.55 -3.69
N SER A 160 -9.61 11.92 -4.98
CA SER A 160 -10.90 11.85 -5.67
C SER A 160 -11.40 10.42 -5.85
N LEU A 161 -10.52 9.43 -5.69
CA LEU A 161 -10.82 7.99 -5.72
C LEU A 161 -10.84 7.37 -4.32
N ASN A 162 -10.85 8.17 -3.24
CA ASN A 162 -10.91 7.64 -1.89
C ASN A 162 -12.34 7.30 -1.50
N GLY A 163 -12.59 6.06 -1.07
CA GLY A 163 -13.92 5.57 -0.73
C GLY A 163 -14.49 6.07 0.61
N GLU A 164 -13.66 6.75 1.43
CA GLU A 164 -14.06 7.23 2.75
C GLU A 164 -14.14 8.76 2.80
N GLU A 165 -15.26 9.28 3.27
CA GLU A 165 -15.53 10.71 3.30
C GLU A 165 -14.57 11.49 4.22
N ILE A 166 -14.16 10.90 5.33
CA ILE A 166 -13.25 11.54 6.29
C ILE A 166 -11.94 12.03 5.67
N PHE A 167 -11.46 11.37 4.60
CA PHE A 167 -10.26 11.82 3.89
C PHE A 167 -10.54 12.93 2.88
N ARG A 168 -11.78 13.03 2.38
CA ARG A 168 -12.18 13.99 1.33
C ARG A 168 -12.78 15.27 1.88
N GLU A 169 -13.37 15.20 3.07
CA GLU A 169 -14.07 16.32 3.71
C GLU A 169 -13.15 17.54 3.83
N GLY A 170 -13.63 18.69 3.34
CA GLY A 170 -12.92 19.96 3.41
C GLY A 170 -11.81 20.19 2.38
N PHE A 171 -11.46 19.18 1.56
CA PHE A 171 -10.40 19.30 0.52
C PHE A 171 -10.95 19.54 -0.90
N GLY A 172 -12.23 19.82 -1.06
CA GLY A 172 -12.82 20.06 -2.37
C GLY A 172 -12.49 21.43 -2.98
N PRO A 173 -12.80 21.64 -4.27
CA PRO A 173 -13.41 20.68 -5.17
C PRO A 173 -12.45 19.58 -5.62
N LEU A 174 -12.94 18.33 -5.62
CA LEU A 174 -12.19 17.18 -6.10
C LEU A 174 -12.18 17.10 -7.63
N VAL A 175 -11.33 16.25 -8.19
CA VAL A 175 -11.26 16.03 -9.64
C VAL A 175 -12.59 15.47 -10.15
N PRO A 176 -13.25 16.14 -11.12
CA PRO A 176 -14.55 15.71 -11.63
C PRO A 176 -14.49 14.37 -12.37
N GLY A 177 -15.65 13.71 -12.46
CA GLY A 177 -15.80 12.47 -13.21
C GLY A 177 -15.36 11.21 -12.46
N CYS A 178 -15.05 11.29 -11.16
CA CYS A 178 -14.73 10.16 -10.31
C CYS A 178 -15.99 9.69 -9.55
N SER A 179 -16.33 8.41 -9.63
CA SER A 179 -17.53 7.87 -8.97
C SER A 179 -17.26 6.50 -8.33
N PRO A 180 -17.69 6.30 -7.07
CA PRO A 180 -17.57 5.01 -6.39
C PRO A 180 -18.69 4.04 -6.83
N ILE A 181 -18.40 2.75 -6.72
CA ILE A 181 -19.37 1.66 -6.73
C ILE A 181 -19.12 0.73 -5.54
N PRO A 182 -20.09 -0.08 -5.09
CA PRO A 182 -19.83 -1.08 -4.07
C PRO A 182 -18.74 -2.06 -4.52
N PHE A 183 -17.86 -2.43 -3.59
CA PHE A 183 -16.85 -3.46 -3.84
C PHE A 183 -17.51 -4.82 -4.00
N ASN A 184 -17.00 -5.66 -4.90
CA ASN A 184 -17.56 -7.01 -5.18
C ASN A 184 -18.97 -6.99 -5.79
N ASP A 185 -19.38 -5.89 -6.43
CA ASP A 185 -20.68 -5.74 -7.11
C ASP A 185 -20.50 -5.61 -8.63
N LEU A 186 -20.67 -6.72 -9.34
CA LEU A 186 -20.53 -6.79 -10.80
C LEU A 186 -21.68 -6.10 -11.55
N GLU A 187 -22.88 -6.05 -10.98
CA GLU A 187 -24.03 -5.39 -11.59
C GLU A 187 -23.83 -3.87 -11.58
N ALA A 188 -23.38 -3.33 -10.44
CA ALA A 188 -23.02 -1.93 -10.31
C ALA A 188 -21.88 -1.55 -11.27
N LEU A 189 -20.84 -2.41 -11.40
CA LEU A 189 -19.76 -2.20 -12.35
C LEU A 189 -20.29 -2.19 -13.79
N GLU A 190 -21.03 -3.19 -14.22
CA GLU A 190 -21.54 -3.25 -15.60
C GLU A 190 -22.43 -2.06 -15.91
N LYS A 191 -23.29 -1.65 -15.00
CA LYS A 191 -24.14 -0.46 -15.14
C LYS A 191 -23.27 0.81 -15.30
N ALA A 192 -22.23 0.97 -14.50
CA ALA A 192 -21.31 2.12 -14.58
C ALA A 192 -20.57 2.19 -15.93
N LEU A 193 -20.19 1.03 -16.49
CA LEU A 193 -19.44 0.94 -17.75
C LEU A 193 -20.31 1.01 -19.01
N SER A 194 -21.62 0.80 -18.89
CA SER A 194 -22.54 0.59 -20.01
C SER A 194 -22.56 1.75 -21.04
N ASN A 195 -22.35 2.98 -20.59
CA ASN A 195 -22.33 4.15 -21.47
C ASN A 195 -21.01 4.30 -22.27
N LYS A 196 -20.00 3.47 -22.00
CA LYS A 196 -18.68 3.49 -22.67
C LYS A 196 -17.94 4.85 -22.54
N ASP A 197 -18.17 5.59 -21.46
CA ASP A 197 -17.55 6.89 -21.17
C ASP A 197 -16.57 6.84 -19.99
N VAL A 198 -16.33 5.64 -19.43
CA VAL A 198 -15.38 5.40 -18.36
C VAL A 198 -13.99 5.11 -18.94
N ALA A 199 -13.00 5.90 -18.53
CA ALA A 199 -11.60 5.76 -18.93
C ALA A 199 -10.94 4.55 -18.25
N ALA A 200 -11.12 4.41 -16.93
CA ALA A 200 -10.59 3.30 -16.15
C ALA A 200 -11.50 2.91 -15.00
N PHE A 201 -11.44 1.64 -14.65
CA PHE A 201 -11.83 1.11 -13.35
C PHE A 201 -10.56 0.84 -12.53
N ILE A 202 -10.41 1.53 -11.40
CA ILE A 202 -9.24 1.42 -10.50
C ILE A 202 -9.68 0.72 -9.23
N VAL A 203 -9.03 -0.40 -8.90
CA VAL A 203 -9.43 -1.26 -7.77
C VAL A 203 -8.23 -1.91 -7.10
N GLU A 204 -8.26 -2.01 -5.78
CA GLU A 204 -7.34 -2.83 -5.01
C GLU A 204 -7.81 -4.30 -5.10
N PRO A 205 -6.94 -5.27 -5.47
CA PRO A 205 -7.33 -6.69 -5.53
C PRO A 205 -7.84 -7.23 -4.19
N VAL A 206 -7.27 -6.75 -3.09
CA VAL A 206 -7.78 -6.87 -1.72
C VAL A 206 -7.74 -5.48 -1.13
N GLN A 207 -8.84 -4.97 -0.64
CA GLN A 207 -8.88 -3.62 -0.10
C GLN A 207 -7.99 -3.49 1.15
N GLY A 208 -7.11 -2.49 1.18
CA GLY A 208 -6.21 -2.22 2.31
C GLY A 208 -6.98 -1.91 3.59
N LYS A 209 -8.04 -1.13 3.48
CA LYS A 209 -8.93 -0.84 4.59
C LYS A 209 -9.95 -1.96 4.76
N GLY A 210 -9.95 -2.59 5.93
CA GLY A 210 -10.87 -3.68 6.27
C GLY A 210 -10.47 -5.05 5.73
N VAL A 211 -9.41 -5.15 4.92
CA VAL A 211 -8.96 -6.40 4.27
C VAL A 211 -10.14 -7.14 3.63
N ASN A 212 -10.89 -6.42 2.79
CA ASN A 212 -12.01 -7.02 2.06
C ASN A 212 -11.46 -7.82 0.88
N VAL A 213 -11.67 -9.13 0.91
CA VAL A 213 -11.28 -10.07 -0.15
C VAL A 213 -12.50 -10.28 -1.05
N PRO A 214 -12.38 -10.10 -2.38
CA PRO A 214 -13.51 -10.32 -3.26
C PRO A 214 -13.79 -11.79 -3.49
N ASP A 215 -14.97 -12.10 -4.03
CA ASP A 215 -15.32 -13.44 -4.51
C ASP A 215 -14.38 -13.88 -5.63
N ASP A 216 -14.20 -15.20 -5.78
CA ASP A 216 -13.24 -15.76 -6.74
C ASP A 216 -13.52 -15.38 -8.20
N ASN A 217 -14.77 -15.11 -8.55
CA ASN A 217 -15.16 -14.72 -9.90
C ASN A 217 -15.12 -13.21 -10.15
N TYR A 218 -14.94 -12.38 -9.10
CA TYR A 218 -15.06 -10.92 -9.23
C TYR A 218 -14.02 -10.32 -10.18
N LEU A 219 -12.73 -10.48 -9.89
CA LEU A 219 -11.68 -9.88 -10.74
C LEU A 219 -11.64 -10.45 -12.17
N PRO A 220 -11.87 -11.76 -12.43
CA PRO A 220 -12.05 -12.26 -13.79
C PRO A 220 -13.20 -11.58 -14.55
N GLU A 221 -14.33 -11.36 -13.90
CA GLU A 221 -15.46 -10.64 -14.49
C GLU A 221 -15.18 -9.14 -14.67
N VAL A 222 -14.45 -8.50 -13.74
CA VAL A 222 -13.94 -7.12 -13.91
C VAL A 222 -13.14 -7.01 -15.20
N GLU A 223 -12.16 -7.90 -15.42
CA GLU A 223 -11.36 -7.92 -16.65
C GLU A 223 -12.26 -8.07 -17.89
N ARG A 224 -13.19 -9.02 -17.86
CA ARG A 224 -14.13 -9.26 -18.97
C ARG A 224 -15.00 -8.04 -19.28
N LEU A 225 -15.56 -7.40 -18.23
CA LEU A 225 -16.41 -6.22 -18.37
C LEU A 225 -15.61 -5.01 -18.87
N CYS A 226 -14.42 -4.77 -18.35
CA CYS A 226 -13.54 -3.70 -18.80
C CYS A 226 -13.21 -3.86 -20.29
N LYS A 227 -12.84 -5.05 -20.75
CA LYS A 227 -12.64 -5.37 -22.18
C LYS A 227 -13.90 -5.14 -23.01
N LYS A 228 -15.05 -5.61 -22.55
CA LYS A 228 -16.35 -5.47 -23.24
C LYS A 228 -16.70 -4.01 -23.52
N TYR A 229 -16.45 -3.11 -22.57
CA TYR A 229 -16.82 -1.70 -22.64
C TYR A 229 -15.67 -0.79 -23.07
N GLY A 230 -14.46 -1.33 -23.28
CA GLY A 230 -13.26 -0.58 -23.66
C GLY A 230 -12.81 0.40 -22.56
N THR A 231 -12.97 0.02 -21.31
CA THR A 231 -12.48 0.69 -20.12
C THR A 231 -11.16 0.04 -19.70
N LEU A 232 -10.17 0.81 -19.27
CA LEU A 232 -8.92 0.23 -18.80
C LEU A 232 -9.10 -0.36 -17.38
N PHE A 233 -8.65 -1.58 -17.18
CA PHE A 233 -8.58 -2.22 -15.87
C PHE A 233 -7.25 -1.86 -15.20
N VAL A 234 -7.30 -1.17 -14.05
CA VAL A 234 -6.13 -0.76 -13.27
C VAL A 234 -6.16 -1.46 -11.92
N ALA A 235 -5.17 -2.32 -11.66
CA ALA A 235 -4.98 -2.93 -10.37
C ALA A 235 -4.09 -2.03 -9.49
N ASP A 236 -4.62 -1.57 -8.37
CA ASP A 236 -3.83 -0.89 -7.35
C ASP A 236 -3.19 -1.92 -6.40
N GLU A 237 -1.98 -2.30 -6.72
CA GLU A 237 -1.15 -3.25 -5.96
C GLU A 237 -0.18 -2.54 -4.98
N VAL A 238 -0.42 -1.29 -4.69
CA VAL A 238 0.45 -0.49 -3.79
C VAL A 238 0.60 -1.15 -2.42
N GLN A 239 -0.45 -1.78 -1.90
CA GLN A 239 -0.39 -2.50 -0.63
C GLN A 239 -0.36 -4.03 -0.81
N THR A 240 -1.04 -4.56 -1.79
CA THR A 240 -1.26 -5.99 -2.00
C THR A 240 -0.11 -6.69 -2.71
N GLY A 241 0.65 -5.95 -3.50
CA GLY A 241 1.76 -6.47 -4.30
C GLY A 241 3.02 -6.80 -3.49
N LEU A 242 4.05 -7.23 -4.22
CA LEU A 242 5.38 -7.53 -3.67
C LEU A 242 5.31 -8.57 -2.54
N GLY A 243 4.60 -9.67 -2.78
CA GLY A 243 4.57 -10.83 -1.89
C GLY A 243 3.59 -10.75 -0.71
N ARG A 244 2.98 -9.59 -0.45
CA ARG A 244 2.14 -9.37 0.74
C ARG A 244 1.03 -10.40 0.89
N THR A 245 0.37 -10.78 -0.20
CA THR A 245 -0.77 -11.69 -0.19
C THR A 245 -0.38 -13.17 -0.40
N GLY A 246 0.93 -13.49 -0.44
CA GLY A 246 1.39 -14.86 -0.72
C GLY A 246 1.48 -15.20 -2.20
N LYS A 247 1.30 -14.22 -3.06
CA LYS A 247 1.66 -14.19 -4.48
C LYS A 247 2.50 -12.93 -4.71
N PHE A 248 3.30 -12.89 -5.78
CA PHE A 248 4.11 -11.69 -6.05
C PHE A 248 3.20 -10.48 -6.30
N TRP A 249 2.20 -10.63 -7.16
CA TRP A 249 1.06 -9.71 -7.32
C TRP A 249 -0.21 -10.37 -6.81
N ALA A 250 -1.06 -9.62 -6.11
CA ALA A 250 -2.31 -10.19 -5.61
C ALA A 250 -3.26 -10.64 -6.73
N ILE A 251 -3.22 -9.98 -7.88
CA ILE A 251 -3.98 -10.39 -9.08
C ILE A 251 -3.69 -11.83 -9.53
N ASP A 252 -2.52 -12.39 -9.18
CA ASP A 252 -2.15 -13.77 -9.53
C ASP A 252 -3.02 -14.82 -8.84
N HIS A 253 -3.71 -14.45 -7.75
CA HIS A 253 -4.71 -15.32 -7.11
C HIS A 253 -5.90 -15.61 -8.01
N TRP A 254 -6.19 -14.71 -8.94
CA TRP A 254 -7.32 -14.79 -9.88
C TRP A 254 -6.89 -14.93 -11.34
N ASN A 255 -5.58 -14.95 -11.60
CA ASN A 255 -5.00 -15.07 -12.93
C ASN A 255 -5.56 -14.07 -13.94
N VAL A 256 -5.69 -12.80 -13.53
CA VAL A 256 -6.19 -11.71 -14.36
C VAL A 256 -5.06 -10.82 -14.90
N LYS A 257 -5.32 -10.18 -16.04
CA LYS A 257 -4.35 -9.34 -16.75
C LYS A 257 -4.85 -7.90 -16.86
N PRO A 258 -4.57 -7.04 -15.86
CA PRO A 258 -4.93 -5.64 -15.94
C PRO A 258 -4.15 -4.91 -17.04
N ASP A 259 -4.65 -3.75 -17.46
CA ASP A 259 -3.95 -2.84 -18.39
C ASP A 259 -2.85 -2.03 -17.70
N MET A 260 -2.98 -1.82 -16.38
CA MET A 260 -1.99 -1.16 -15.54
C MET A 260 -1.94 -1.77 -14.14
N ILE A 261 -0.74 -1.80 -13.53
CA ILE A 261 -0.50 -2.14 -12.12
C ILE A 261 0.19 -0.96 -11.45
N CYS A 262 -0.44 -0.36 -10.43
CA CYS A 262 0.19 0.63 -9.55
C CYS A 262 0.94 -0.08 -8.43
N MET A 263 2.17 0.36 -8.11
CA MET A 263 3.02 -0.22 -7.08
C MET A 263 3.83 0.83 -6.33
N ALA A 264 4.14 0.57 -5.06
CA ALA A 264 4.98 1.40 -4.20
C ALA A 264 5.34 0.64 -2.90
N LYS A 265 5.28 1.31 -1.76
CA LYS A 265 5.46 0.76 -0.40
C LYS A 265 6.66 -0.20 -0.29
N ALA A 266 6.43 -1.50 -0.40
CA ALA A 266 7.46 -2.52 -0.25
C ALA A 266 8.56 -2.46 -1.34
N LEU A 267 8.35 -1.74 -2.43
CA LEU A 267 9.24 -1.71 -3.59
C LEU A 267 10.71 -1.34 -3.27
N SER A 268 10.95 -0.55 -2.22
CA SER A 268 12.31 -0.20 -1.77
C SER A 268 12.70 -0.84 -0.43
N GLY A 269 11.95 -1.83 0.05
CA GLY A 269 12.17 -2.40 1.38
C GLY A 269 11.98 -1.41 2.54
N GLY A 270 11.31 -0.26 2.27
CA GLY A 270 11.05 0.78 3.26
C GLY A 270 12.18 1.80 3.46
N PHE A 271 13.17 1.84 2.57
CA PHE A 271 14.33 2.74 2.71
C PHE A 271 14.17 4.06 1.97
N VAL A 272 13.72 4.03 0.72
CA VAL A 272 13.67 5.20 -0.15
C VAL A 272 12.29 5.30 -0.79
N PRO A 273 11.66 6.49 -0.81
CA PRO A 273 10.40 6.68 -1.51
C PRO A 273 10.52 6.29 -2.99
N VAL A 274 9.65 5.40 -3.45
CA VAL A 274 9.54 4.98 -4.84
C VAL A 274 8.14 4.44 -5.10
N GLY A 275 7.64 4.73 -6.30
CA GLY A 275 6.44 4.15 -6.85
C GLY A 275 6.63 3.89 -8.34
N ALA A 276 5.79 3.06 -8.91
CA ALA A 276 5.82 2.80 -10.34
C ALA A 276 4.43 2.38 -10.86
N VAL A 277 4.27 2.45 -12.18
CA VAL A 277 3.13 1.89 -12.90
C VAL A 277 3.68 1.00 -14.01
N ALA A 278 3.38 -0.28 -13.95
CA ALA A 278 3.54 -1.18 -15.09
C ALA A 278 2.33 -1.04 -16.01
N MET A 279 2.52 -1.03 -17.32
CA MET A 279 1.44 -0.84 -18.28
C MET A 279 1.76 -1.46 -19.64
N THR A 280 0.74 -1.55 -20.48
CA THR A 280 0.93 -1.98 -21.87
C THR A 280 1.68 -0.89 -22.66
N HIS A 281 2.48 -1.29 -23.69
CA HIS A 281 3.12 -0.31 -24.60
C HIS A 281 2.11 0.64 -25.23
N LYS A 282 0.91 0.15 -25.56
CA LYS A 282 -0.16 0.98 -26.14
C LYS A 282 -0.50 2.19 -25.28
N ILE A 283 -0.54 2.04 -23.96
CA ILE A 283 -0.81 3.13 -23.03
C ILE A 283 0.39 4.09 -23.00
N MET A 284 1.60 3.57 -22.80
CA MET A 284 2.81 4.37 -22.77
C MET A 284 3.00 5.17 -24.05
N ASP A 285 2.89 4.50 -25.20
CA ASP A 285 3.10 5.12 -26.51
C ASP A 285 1.98 6.13 -26.88
N SER A 286 0.77 5.97 -26.34
CA SER A 286 -0.28 6.94 -26.54
C SER A 286 0.06 8.31 -25.91
N VAL A 287 0.68 8.30 -24.74
CA VAL A 287 1.03 9.49 -23.96
C VAL A 287 2.31 10.14 -24.45
N PHE A 288 3.36 9.32 -24.66
CA PHE A 288 4.70 9.74 -25.08
C PHE A 288 4.91 9.50 -26.59
N ASN A 289 3.94 9.86 -27.41
CA ASN A 289 3.82 9.49 -28.82
C ASN A 289 4.65 10.34 -29.81
N ARG A 290 5.36 11.35 -29.32
CA ARG A 290 6.23 12.23 -30.11
C ARG A 290 7.35 12.78 -29.25
N MET A 291 8.47 13.19 -29.85
CA MET A 291 9.63 13.70 -29.12
C MET A 291 9.31 14.93 -28.26
N ASP A 292 8.47 15.82 -28.74
CA ASP A 292 8.01 17.02 -28.00
C ASP A 292 7.09 16.68 -26.81
N ARG A 293 6.67 15.42 -26.69
CA ARG A 293 5.89 14.90 -25.57
C ARG A 293 6.68 14.01 -24.61
N ALA A 294 7.98 13.85 -24.82
CA ALA A 294 8.80 12.95 -24.00
C ALA A 294 8.84 13.29 -22.49
N VAL A 295 8.46 14.52 -22.11
CA VAL A 295 8.49 15.01 -20.73
C VAL A 295 7.14 15.55 -20.23
N VAL A 296 6.02 15.15 -20.84
CA VAL A 296 4.67 15.67 -20.47
C VAL A 296 4.16 15.15 -19.12
N HIS A 297 4.77 14.15 -18.57
CA HIS A 297 4.54 13.63 -17.22
C HIS A 297 5.81 13.05 -16.64
N GLY A 298 6.08 13.34 -15.38
CA GLY A 298 7.27 12.90 -14.69
C GLY A 298 7.37 13.52 -13.31
N SER A 299 8.41 13.14 -12.59
CA SER A 299 8.79 13.73 -11.31
C SER A 299 10.32 13.84 -11.25
N THR A 300 10.85 14.93 -10.69
CA THR A 300 12.30 15.22 -10.65
C THR A 300 13.09 14.09 -10.00
N PHE A 301 12.59 13.52 -8.89
CA PHE A 301 13.27 12.45 -8.15
C PHE A 301 12.90 11.04 -8.61
N ALA A 302 11.97 10.88 -9.51
CA ALA A 302 11.70 9.58 -10.11
C ALA A 302 12.96 9.02 -10.78
N LYS A 303 13.24 7.77 -10.63
CA LYS A 303 14.44 7.08 -11.14
C LYS A 303 15.76 7.52 -10.47
N ASN A 304 15.72 8.11 -9.26
CA ASN A 304 16.96 8.37 -8.51
C ASN A 304 17.68 7.05 -8.19
N ASN A 305 19.01 7.09 -8.22
CA ASN A 305 19.84 5.88 -8.09
C ASN A 305 19.60 5.12 -6.78
N LEU A 306 19.38 5.82 -5.65
CA LEU A 306 19.14 5.16 -4.36
C LEU A 306 17.83 4.37 -4.36
N ALA A 307 16.77 4.94 -4.92
CA ALA A 307 15.49 4.25 -5.02
C ALA A 307 15.57 3.02 -5.95
N MET A 308 16.27 3.16 -7.08
CA MET A 308 16.46 2.05 -8.02
C MET A 308 17.31 0.92 -7.42
N ALA A 309 18.43 1.27 -6.75
CA ALA A 309 19.29 0.30 -6.05
C ALA A 309 18.54 -0.40 -4.90
N ALA A 310 17.77 0.35 -4.11
CA ALA A 310 16.95 -0.23 -3.05
C ALA A 310 15.89 -1.20 -3.62
N GLY A 311 15.25 -0.84 -4.74
CA GLY A 311 14.30 -1.71 -5.43
C GLY A 311 14.93 -3.02 -5.91
N LEU A 312 16.05 -2.95 -6.61
CA LEU A 312 16.80 -4.14 -7.08
C LEU A 312 17.22 -5.05 -5.92
N ALA A 313 17.78 -4.45 -4.85
CA ALA A 313 18.17 -5.21 -3.66
C ALA A 313 16.96 -5.83 -2.94
N THR A 314 15.81 -5.16 -2.94
CA THR A 314 14.57 -5.68 -2.36
C THR A 314 14.07 -6.90 -3.13
N LEU A 315 14.06 -6.85 -4.47
CA LEU A 315 13.66 -7.99 -5.31
C LEU A 315 14.58 -9.19 -5.06
N HIS A 316 15.89 -8.97 -5.02
CA HIS A 316 16.86 -10.00 -4.70
C HIS A 316 16.59 -10.67 -3.33
N VAL A 317 16.35 -9.89 -2.27
CA VAL A 317 16.03 -10.42 -0.93
C VAL A 317 14.74 -11.23 -0.95
N MET A 318 13.71 -10.75 -1.63
CA MET A 318 12.42 -11.46 -1.71
C MET A 318 12.56 -12.85 -2.34
N GLU A 319 13.41 -12.98 -3.36
CA GLU A 319 13.70 -14.24 -4.02
C GLU A 319 14.56 -15.16 -3.15
N GLU A 320 15.72 -14.67 -2.68
CA GLU A 320 16.68 -15.46 -1.87
C GLU A 320 16.07 -16.01 -0.59
N GLU A 321 15.25 -15.20 0.10
CA GLU A 321 14.62 -15.59 1.36
C GLU A 321 13.23 -16.22 1.17
N LYS A 322 12.76 -16.40 -0.08
CA LYS A 322 11.44 -16.99 -0.42
C LYS A 322 10.28 -16.37 0.35
N LEU A 323 10.28 -15.02 0.39
CA LEU A 323 9.34 -14.29 1.23
C LEU A 323 7.88 -14.39 0.75
N VAL A 324 7.67 -14.61 -0.53
CA VAL A 324 6.32 -14.82 -1.10
C VAL A 324 5.71 -16.12 -0.54
N GLU A 325 6.46 -17.22 -0.58
CA GLU A 325 6.05 -18.51 -0.04
C GLU A 325 5.86 -18.46 1.48
N ASN A 326 6.79 -17.79 2.18
CA ASN A 326 6.69 -17.57 3.63
C ASN A 326 5.41 -16.79 3.98
N SER A 327 5.08 -15.74 3.23
CA SER A 327 3.85 -14.96 3.40
C SER A 327 2.61 -15.83 3.23
N LEU A 328 2.55 -16.66 2.20
CA LEU A 328 1.43 -17.57 1.96
C LEU A 328 1.26 -18.56 3.11
N LYS A 329 2.33 -19.26 3.47
CA LYS A 329 2.31 -20.29 4.52
C LYS A 329 1.93 -19.71 5.87
N THR A 330 2.68 -18.72 6.33
CA THR A 330 2.48 -18.12 7.65
C THR A 330 1.12 -17.45 7.77
N GLY A 331 0.69 -16.72 6.72
CA GLY A 331 -0.63 -16.09 6.71
C GLY A 331 -1.77 -17.10 6.76
N THR A 332 -1.67 -18.21 6.02
CA THR A 332 -2.65 -19.30 6.06
C THR A 332 -2.73 -19.93 7.45
N ASP A 333 -1.58 -20.20 8.07
CA ASP A 333 -1.52 -20.81 9.41
C ASP A 333 -2.14 -19.88 10.48
N ILE A 334 -1.87 -18.56 10.39
CA ILE A 334 -2.46 -17.56 11.29
C ILE A 334 -3.98 -17.49 11.12
N ILE A 335 -4.48 -17.35 9.88
CA ILE A 335 -5.91 -17.25 9.59
C ILE A 335 -6.66 -18.50 10.09
N ASN A 336 -6.12 -19.69 9.83
CA ASN A 336 -6.71 -20.94 10.28
C ASN A 336 -6.74 -21.05 11.82
N SER A 337 -5.65 -20.68 12.48
CA SER A 337 -5.54 -20.69 13.94
C SER A 337 -6.53 -19.72 14.59
N LEU A 338 -6.68 -18.52 14.03
CA LEU A 338 -7.65 -17.53 14.51
C LEU A 338 -9.09 -17.98 14.27
N ASN A 339 -9.40 -18.55 13.12
CA ASN A 339 -10.74 -19.06 12.82
C ASN A 339 -11.12 -20.26 13.69
N ALA A 340 -10.17 -21.08 14.13
CA ALA A 340 -10.40 -22.14 15.10
C ALA A 340 -10.88 -21.62 16.48
N LEU A 341 -10.59 -20.33 16.79
CA LEU A 341 -11.06 -19.68 18.02
C LEU A 341 -12.48 -19.11 17.92
N SER A 342 -13.04 -18.92 16.71
CA SER A 342 -14.38 -18.32 16.53
C SER A 342 -15.49 -19.11 17.23
N GLY A 343 -15.36 -20.43 17.30
CA GLY A 343 -16.28 -21.27 18.05
C GLY A 343 -16.19 -21.12 19.58
N LYS A 344 -15.07 -20.60 20.09
CA LYS A 344 -14.81 -20.41 21.53
C LYS A 344 -15.21 -19.00 22.02
N TYR A 345 -15.04 -18.00 21.16
CA TYR A 345 -15.27 -16.60 21.51
C TYR A 345 -16.39 -16.04 20.63
N GLU A 346 -17.57 -15.83 21.18
CA GLU A 346 -18.78 -15.42 20.42
C GLU A 346 -18.69 -14.03 19.77
N PHE A 347 -17.78 -13.17 20.23
CA PHE A 347 -17.52 -11.86 19.62
C PHE A 347 -16.54 -11.93 18.43
N LEU A 348 -15.82 -13.05 18.26
CA LEU A 348 -14.97 -13.26 17.10
C LEU A 348 -15.81 -13.80 15.93
N LYS A 349 -16.00 -12.97 14.91
CA LYS A 349 -16.76 -13.36 13.70
C LYS A 349 -15.90 -14.25 12.80
N GLU A 350 -14.79 -13.71 12.33
CA GLU A 350 -13.87 -14.39 11.42
C GLU A 350 -12.49 -13.73 11.41
N ALA A 351 -11.50 -14.47 10.98
CA ALA A 351 -10.25 -13.93 10.44
C ALA A 351 -10.24 -14.16 8.94
N ARG A 352 -9.96 -13.12 8.16
CA ARG A 352 -9.91 -13.18 6.70
C ARG A 352 -8.66 -12.51 6.18
N GLY A 353 -8.33 -12.80 4.93
CA GLY A 353 -7.20 -12.19 4.23
C GLY A 353 -6.56 -13.13 3.24
N LYS A 354 -5.41 -12.70 2.70
CA LYS A 354 -4.52 -13.50 1.86
C LYS A 354 -3.07 -13.24 2.27
N GLY A 355 -2.28 -14.29 2.43
CA GLY A 355 -0.90 -14.17 2.92
C GLY A 355 -0.84 -13.41 4.25
N MET A 356 0.09 -12.49 4.38
CA MET A 356 0.27 -11.65 5.57
C MET A 356 -0.57 -10.36 5.56
N MET A 357 -1.61 -10.28 4.75
CA MET A 357 -2.62 -9.23 4.79
C MET A 357 -3.88 -9.81 5.44
N ILE A 358 -4.04 -9.58 6.75
CA ILE A 358 -4.99 -10.27 7.62
C ILE A 358 -5.84 -9.25 8.38
N ALA A 359 -7.14 -9.49 8.47
CA ALA A 359 -8.03 -8.81 9.39
C ALA A 359 -8.75 -9.80 10.30
N ILE A 360 -9.02 -9.35 11.51
CA ILE A 360 -9.89 -10.03 12.47
C ILE A 360 -11.17 -9.21 12.58
N GLU A 361 -12.29 -9.79 12.23
CA GLU A 361 -13.60 -9.14 12.33
C GLU A 361 -14.32 -9.57 13.60
N PHE A 362 -14.80 -8.59 14.33
CA PHE A 362 -15.59 -8.81 15.54
C PHE A 362 -17.07 -8.58 15.28
N GLN A 363 -17.92 -9.22 16.07
CA GLN A 363 -19.38 -9.12 15.97
C GLN A 363 -20.02 -8.96 17.34
N SER A 364 -21.27 -8.46 17.33
CA SER A 364 -22.07 -8.43 18.56
C SER A 364 -22.27 -9.84 19.12
N PRO A 365 -21.95 -10.09 20.39
CA PRO A 365 -22.11 -11.39 21.01
C PRO A 365 -23.60 -11.79 21.13
N LYS A 366 -23.85 -13.09 21.25
CA LYS A 366 -25.22 -13.66 21.37
C LYS A 366 -25.78 -13.49 22.78
N SER A 367 -24.93 -13.56 23.81
CA SER A 367 -25.28 -13.38 25.21
C SER A 367 -25.91 -11.99 25.46
N LEU A 368 -27.10 -11.92 26.08
CA LEU A 368 -27.82 -10.66 26.31
C LEU A 368 -27.00 -9.63 27.10
N THR A 369 -26.28 -10.07 28.12
CA THR A 369 -25.45 -9.19 28.97
C THR A 369 -24.30 -8.58 28.16
N LEU A 370 -23.58 -9.40 27.41
CA LEU A 370 -22.48 -8.94 26.56
C LEU A 370 -22.97 -8.12 25.37
N LYS A 371 -24.15 -8.42 24.83
CA LYS A 371 -24.77 -7.64 23.76
C LYS A 371 -25.11 -6.22 24.18
N ALA A 372 -25.60 -6.04 25.41
CA ALA A 372 -25.85 -4.70 25.95
C ALA A 372 -24.54 -3.90 26.12
N ALA A 373 -23.50 -4.54 26.67
CA ALA A 373 -22.18 -3.90 26.78
C ALA A 373 -21.59 -3.53 25.40
N TRP A 374 -21.71 -4.44 24.42
CA TRP A 374 -21.30 -4.17 23.04
C TRP A 374 -22.02 -2.95 22.45
N ALA A 375 -23.35 -2.91 22.57
CA ALA A 375 -24.15 -1.78 22.06
C ALA A 375 -23.75 -0.44 22.70
N MET A 376 -23.41 -0.42 23.99
CA MET A 376 -22.91 0.78 24.67
C MET A 376 -21.54 1.22 24.14
N LEU A 377 -20.64 0.28 23.88
CA LEU A 377 -19.31 0.59 23.32
C LEU A 377 -19.43 1.15 21.88
N GLU A 378 -20.22 0.53 21.03
CA GLU A 378 -20.49 0.97 19.66
C GLU A 378 -21.15 2.35 19.60
N ALA A 379 -22.09 2.62 20.52
CA ALA A 379 -22.74 3.92 20.62
C ALA A 379 -21.78 5.03 21.08
N ALA A 380 -20.80 4.70 21.91
CA ALA A 380 -19.77 5.63 22.36
C ALA A 380 -18.72 5.94 21.27
N ASN A 381 -18.23 4.91 20.61
CA ASN A 381 -17.30 5.02 19.47
C ASN A 381 -17.18 3.66 18.78
N LYS A 382 -17.44 3.60 17.47
CA LYS A 382 -17.38 2.37 16.66
C LYS A 382 -16.01 1.64 16.69
N GLY A 383 -14.93 2.33 17.01
CA GLY A 383 -13.59 1.73 17.13
C GLY A 383 -13.18 1.31 18.54
N LEU A 384 -14.01 1.58 19.56
CA LEU A 384 -13.61 1.40 20.94
C LEU A 384 -13.35 -0.06 21.31
N PHE A 385 -14.15 -0.99 20.78
CA PHE A 385 -13.96 -2.41 21.01
C PHE A 385 -12.60 -2.90 20.48
N CYS A 386 -12.22 -2.51 19.26
CA CYS A 386 -10.91 -2.84 18.71
C CYS A 386 -9.77 -2.29 19.59
N GLN A 387 -9.91 -1.06 20.10
CA GLN A 387 -8.93 -0.47 21.01
C GLN A 387 -8.79 -1.25 22.33
N MET A 388 -9.88 -1.83 22.85
CA MET A 388 -9.83 -2.70 24.04
C MET A 388 -9.01 -3.98 23.82
N ILE A 389 -8.75 -4.37 22.57
CA ILE A 389 -7.91 -5.50 22.21
C ILE A 389 -6.50 -5.02 21.85
N THR A 390 -6.39 -4.04 20.97
CA THR A 390 -5.08 -3.60 20.44
C THR A 390 -4.21 -2.91 21.50
N ILE A 391 -4.82 -2.16 22.44
CA ILE A 391 -4.06 -1.51 23.52
C ILE A 391 -3.42 -2.51 24.48
N PRO A 392 -4.10 -3.53 25.02
CA PRO A 392 -3.46 -4.59 25.80
C PRO A 392 -2.43 -5.40 25.01
N LEU A 393 -2.71 -5.75 23.75
CA LEU A 393 -1.73 -6.40 22.87
C LEU A 393 -0.42 -5.62 22.82
N PHE A 394 -0.52 -4.29 22.68
CA PHE A 394 0.65 -3.43 22.65
C PHE A 394 1.34 -3.30 24.03
N LYS A 395 0.57 -3.03 25.10
CA LYS A 395 1.12 -2.72 26.42
C LYS A 395 1.65 -3.95 27.18
N GLU A 396 0.95 -5.08 27.06
CA GLU A 396 1.22 -6.28 27.86
C GLU A 396 1.96 -7.36 27.05
N HIS A 397 1.70 -7.43 25.74
CA HIS A 397 2.29 -8.45 24.86
C HIS A 397 3.28 -7.88 23.85
N HIS A 398 3.48 -6.56 23.83
CA HIS A 398 4.43 -5.87 22.95
C HIS A 398 4.18 -6.18 21.45
N ILE A 399 2.91 -6.26 21.06
CA ILE A 399 2.48 -6.46 19.67
C ILE A 399 1.89 -5.17 19.14
N LEU A 400 2.52 -4.60 18.10
CA LEU A 400 2.04 -3.40 17.41
C LEU A 400 1.10 -3.81 16.26
N THR A 401 -0.18 -3.45 16.38
CA THR A 401 -1.21 -3.65 15.36
C THR A 401 -2.24 -2.51 15.40
N GLN A 402 -3.22 -2.51 14.52
CA GLN A 402 -4.31 -1.52 14.48
C GLN A 402 -5.68 -2.18 14.43
#